data_55ff9ce662ea67e1a06c8693866f532d
#
_entry.id   55ff9ce662ea67e1a06c8693866f532d
#
_cell.length_a   1.000
_cell.length_b   1.000
_cell.length_c   1.000
_cell.angle_alpha   90.00
_cell.angle_beta   90.00
_cell.angle_gamma   90.00
#
_symmetry.space_group_name_H-M   'P 1'
#
loop_
_entity.id
_entity.type
_entity.pdbx_description
1 polymer ?
#
loop_
_entity_poly.entity_id
_entity_poly.type
_entity_poly.pdbx_seq_one_letter_code
_entity_poly.pdbx_strand_id
1 'polypeptide(L)'
;KLIDILADLSSIGVDGIIIQDLGVWRLARTWFPALPLHASTQMTVHNSAGVRMLEQMGFVRAVLARELSLAEITEIRRETSIELEHFVHGALCFSISGQCFFSSTVSGMSGNRGRCAQPCRRRYHHRGEPGYHFSTSDLCAIDLLPDLIKAGITSFKIEGRMKSAEYVARVVAAYRLVLDAPARERKEALRAAGEELALSFGRPATRGFLTGFVPAGIATPSQQGTLGQHLGDVVSLRQGLIGLTVNDRLHVGDRLRIQPQNDQAGTGFTVREMLAGEKPVRAVKAGEFVRVRNAGKGSVHIGDAVFKVGGKPRFTMSSEACQKRLAEIALPEGRRQPARDRAVQALVALLAARTGNAGTAADSLTVQGRGISDCKLLGQPGVERLQLPLTPENLLEVKKNERLLAGLKERLIWEIPPMLFGAQWQEYRRAVQMLAGQGFHAFRVANLGHIPLFAGLKDMKLMGGFRCSVLNSQAALAWHELGLAQLVVSIEDDRRNLAELFRRPLPLPLAVTVYGPLPVLLSRVPMRGIRSGAVLRSDKEEGYRVLTHAGLTEVIGEQDFSLLGHVRELR
;
A
#
# COMPACT_ATOMS: atom_id res chain seq x y z
N LYS A 1 12.20 -22.55 -4.17
CA LYS A 1 11.21 -22.18 -3.14
C LYS A 1 9.98 -21.50 -3.72
N LEU A 2 10.05 -20.39 -4.49
CA LEU A 2 8.85 -19.75 -5.09
C LEU A 2 8.14 -20.71 -6.07
N ILE A 3 8.87 -21.38 -6.94
CA ILE A 3 8.32 -22.38 -7.88
C ILE A 3 7.65 -23.53 -7.13
N ASP A 4 8.22 -23.97 -6.01
CA ASP A 4 7.61 -25.04 -5.19
C ASP A 4 6.25 -24.57 -4.66
N ILE A 5 6.17 -23.34 -4.14
CA ILE A 5 4.92 -22.74 -3.66
C ILE A 5 3.87 -22.65 -4.79
N LEU A 6 4.27 -22.15 -5.98
CA LEU A 6 3.35 -22.03 -7.11
C LEU A 6 2.86 -23.42 -7.59
N ALA A 7 3.74 -24.41 -7.60
CA ALA A 7 3.42 -25.78 -7.95
C ALA A 7 2.44 -26.41 -6.94
N ASP A 8 2.68 -26.22 -5.64
CA ASP A 8 1.81 -26.71 -4.57
C ASP A 8 0.42 -26.06 -4.66
N LEU A 9 0.35 -24.73 -4.83
CA LEU A 9 -0.91 -24.00 -4.98
C LEU A 9 -1.69 -24.44 -6.23
N SER A 10 -0.98 -24.68 -7.33
CA SER A 10 -1.59 -25.20 -8.56
C SER A 10 -2.12 -26.64 -8.37
N SER A 11 -1.41 -27.48 -7.61
CA SER A 11 -1.82 -28.86 -7.32
C SER A 11 -3.01 -28.95 -6.37
N ILE A 12 -3.09 -28.05 -5.39
CA ILE A 12 -4.22 -27.92 -4.46
C ILE A 12 -5.48 -27.44 -5.20
N GLY A 13 -5.31 -26.70 -6.32
CA GLY A 13 -6.42 -26.13 -7.06
C GLY A 13 -7.05 -24.95 -6.33
N VAL A 14 -6.22 -24.02 -5.81
CA VAL A 14 -6.74 -22.80 -5.16
C VAL A 14 -7.53 -21.95 -6.14
N ASP A 15 -8.56 -21.23 -5.66
CA ASP A 15 -9.42 -20.36 -6.47
C ASP A 15 -8.67 -19.15 -7.05
N GLY A 16 -7.51 -18.81 -6.50
CA GLY A 16 -6.66 -17.74 -7.00
C GLY A 16 -5.56 -17.32 -6.02
N ILE A 17 -4.57 -16.61 -6.55
CA ILE A 17 -3.50 -16.01 -5.74
C ILE A 17 -3.43 -14.51 -5.97
N ILE A 18 -3.30 -13.76 -4.89
CA ILE A 18 -3.10 -12.31 -4.96
C ILE A 18 -1.60 -12.05 -5.07
N ILE A 19 -1.19 -11.39 -6.14
CA ILE A 19 0.21 -11.08 -6.42
C ILE A 19 0.43 -9.58 -6.65
N GLN A 20 1.65 -9.12 -6.35
CA GLN A 20 2.11 -7.76 -6.62
C GLN A 20 3.28 -7.74 -7.59
N ASP A 21 4.23 -8.67 -7.41
CA ASP A 21 5.49 -8.72 -8.15
C ASP A 21 5.29 -9.28 -9.56
N LEU A 22 5.69 -8.52 -10.58
CA LEU A 22 5.57 -8.95 -11.97
C LEU A 22 6.47 -10.14 -12.30
N GLY A 23 7.52 -10.39 -11.54
CA GLY A 23 8.31 -11.61 -11.68
C GLY A 23 7.51 -12.85 -11.27
N VAL A 24 6.69 -12.74 -10.23
CA VAL A 24 5.75 -13.82 -9.85
C VAL A 24 4.69 -14.01 -10.94
N TRP A 25 4.13 -12.92 -11.47
CA TRP A 25 3.21 -12.97 -12.62
C TRP A 25 3.83 -13.73 -13.80
N ARG A 26 5.04 -13.36 -14.20
CA ARG A 26 5.74 -13.98 -15.32
C ARG A 26 5.95 -15.49 -15.12
N LEU A 27 6.39 -15.88 -13.93
CA LEU A 27 6.61 -17.30 -13.58
C LEU A 27 5.30 -18.07 -13.55
N ALA A 28 4.24 -17.52 -12.94
CA ALA A 28 2.93 -18.16 -12.87
C ALA A 28 2.33 -18.34 -14.27
N ARG A 29 2.33 -17.29 -15.10
CA ARG A 29 1.82 -17.34 -16.46
C ARG A 29 2.56 -18.34 -17.33
N THR A 30 3.90 -18.41 -17.19
CA THR A 30 4.74 -19.28 -18.04
C THR A 30 4.60 -20.76 -17.65
N TRP A 31 4.56 -21.07 -16.35
CA TRP A 31 4.70 -22.45 -15.88
C TRP A 31 3.43 -23.01 -15.24
N PHE A 32 2.52 -22.16 -14.79
CA PHE A 32 1.29 -22.52 -14.10
C PHE A 32 0.10 -21.73 -14.65
N PRO A 33 -0.18 -21.79 -15.98
CA PRO A 33 -1.18 -20.94 -16.63
C PRO A 33 -2.61 -21.18 -16.15
N ALA A 34 -2.89 -22.33 -15.53
CA ALA A 34 -4.20 -22.62 -14.95
C ALA A 34 -4.43 -21.98 -13.57
N LEU A 35 -3.39 -21.40 -12.95
CA LEU A 35 -3.50 -20.76 -11.64
C LEU A 35 -4.12 -19.35 -11.80
N PRO A 36 -5.32 -19.10 -11.25
CA PRO A 36 -5.97 -17.78 -11.38
C PRO A 36 -5.19 -16.71 -10.64
N LEU A 37 -4.93 -15.58 -11.31
CA LEU A 37 -4.15 -14.47 -10.75
C LEU A 37 -5.05 -13.30 -10.40
N HIS A 38 -4.92 -12.80 -9.19
CA HIS A 38 -5.56 -11.58 -8.70
C HIS A 38 -4.51 -10.49 -8.50
N ALA A 39 -4.71 -9.33 -9.11
CA ALA A 39 -3.81 -8.20 -8.94
C ALA A 39 -4.00 -7.57 -7.57
N SER A 40 -2.90 -7.46 -6.80
CA SER A 40 -2.91 -6.76 -5.52
C SER A 40 -3.19 -5.27 -5.69
N THR A 41 -3.85 -4.63 -4.72
CA THR A 41 -3.96 -3.17 -4.64
C THR A 41 -2.59 -2.48 -4.67
N GLN A 42 -1.53 -3.17 -4.23
CA GLN A 42 -0.15 -2.66 -4.26
C GLN A 42 0.44 -2.56 -5.67
N MET A 43 -0.22 -3.08 -6.70
CA MET A 43 0.11 -2.83 -8.10
C MET A 43 -0.35 -1.45 -8.58
N THR A 44 -0.84 -0.61 -7.67
CA THR A 44 -1.28 0.77 -7.94
C THR A 44 -2.41 0.83 -8.98
N VAL A 45 -3.44 0.00 -8.78
CA VAL A 45 -4.57 -0.17 -9.72
C VAL A 45 -5.61 0.92 -9.46
N HIS A 46 -5.52 2.04 -10.17
CA HIS A 46 -6.26 3.26 -9.87
C HIS A 46 -7.02 3.90 -11.05
N ASN A 47 -6.97 3.30 -12.24
CA ASN A 47 -7.68 3.80 -13.42
C ASN A 47 -8.02 2.67 -14.41
N SER A 48 -8.89 2.96 -15.37
CA SER A 48 -9.34 2.01 -16.39
C SER A 48 -8.19 1.44 -17.22
N ALA A 49 -7.21 2.27 -17.57
CA ALA A 49 -6.06 1.84 -18.38
C ALA A 49 -5.23 0.78 -17.67
N GLY A 50 -4.99 0.95 -16.35
CA GLY A 50 -4.28 -0.04 -15.54
C GLY A 50 -5.06 -1.35 -15.42
N VAL A 51 -6.38 -1.30 -15.22
CA VAL A 51 -7.21 -2.51 -15.12
C VAL A 51 -7.26 -3.26 -16.45
N ARG A 52 -7.40 -2.56 -17.58
CA ARG A 52 -7.32 -3.19 -18.92
C ARG A 52 -5.98 -3.85 -19.19
N MET A 53 -4.88 -3.24 -18.75
CA MET A 53 -3.56 -3.89 -18.83
C MET A 53 -3.53 -5.20 -18.04
N LEU A 54 -4.08 -5.22 -16.83
CA LEU A 54 -4.16 -6.46 -16.04
C LEU A 54 -5.01 -7.52 -16.73
N GLU A 55 -6.15 -7.14 -17.32
CA GLU A 55 -6.99 -8.03 -18.11
C GLU A 55 -6.23 -8.65 -19.29
N GLN A 56 -5.49 -7.84 -20.07
CA GLN A 56 -4.63 -8.30 -21.16
C GLN A 56 -3.49 -9.20 -20.69
N MET A 57 -2.99 -8.98 -19.47
CA MET A 57 -1.97 -9.80 -18.83
C MET A 57 -2.53 -11.13 -18.30
N GLY A 58 -3.84 -11.37 -18.36
CA GLY A 58 -4.48 -12.60 -17.93
C GLY A 58 -4.82 -12.65 -16.43
N PHE A 59 -4.88 -11.50 -15.75
CA PHE A 59 -5.48 -11.46 -14.42
C PHE A 59 -7.00 -11.63 -14.52
N VAL A 60 -7.57 -12.36 -13.56
CA VAL A 60 -9.02 -12.60 -13.48
C VAL A 60 -9.71 -11.67 -12.50
N ARG A 61 -8.97 -11.04 -11.60
CA ARG A 61 -9.47 -10.08 -10.62
C ARG A 61 -8.47 -8.96 -10.37
N ALA A 62 -8.96 -7.73 -10.19
CA ALA A 62 -8.18 -6.58 -9.76
C ALA A 62 -8.68 -6.05 -8.42
N VAL A 63 -7.77 -5.98 -7.42
CA VAL A 63 -8.03 -5.28 -6.16
C VAL A 63 -7.73 -3.81 -6.39
N LEU A 64 -8.76 -2.99 -6.47
CA LEU A 64 -8.64 -1.56 -6.77
C LEU A 64 -7.96 -0.79 -5.64
N ALA A 65 -7.37 0.34 -6.00
CA ALA A 65 -6.84 1.31 -5.04
C ALA A 65 -7.97 1.84 -4.13
N ARG A 66 -7.69 1.99 -2.83
CA ARG A 66 -8.67 2.43 -1.81
C ARG A 66 -9.06 3.89 -1.98
N GLU A 67 -8.31 4.61 -2.77
CA GLU A 67 -8.42 6.04 -3.01
C GLU A 67 -9.41 6.39 -4.12
N LEU A 68 -10.14 5.41 -4.65
CA LEU A 68 -11.13 5.60 -5.72
C LEU A 68 -12.51 5.98 -5.15
N SER A 69 -13.20 6.85 -5.87
CA SER A 69 -14.62 7.15 -5.67
C SER A 69 -15.53 6.15 -6.40
N LEU A 70 -16.80 6.08 -6.02
CA LEU A 70 -17.81 5.27 -6.72
C LEU A 70 -17.91 5.64 -8.21
N ALA A 71 -17.74 6.90 -8.55
CA ALA A 71 -17.77 7.36 -9.94
C ALA A 71 -16.59 6.78 -10.74
N GLU A 72 -15.36 6.86 -10.18
CA GLU A 72 -14.16 6.28 -10.81
C GLU A 72 -14.25 4.75 -10.92
N ILE A 73 -14.80 4.07 -9.92
CA ILE A 73 -15.05 2.61 -9.96
C ILE A 73 -16.04 2.27 -11.09
N THR A 74 -17.12 3.05 -11.22
CA THR A 74 -18.12 2.86 -12.28
C THR A 74 -17.51 3.07 -13.67
N GLU A 75 -16.62 4.05 -13.82
CA GLU A 75 -15.87 4.28 -15.07
C GLU A 75 -14.98 3.08 -15.40
N ILE A 76 -14.22 2.58 -14.42
CA ILE A 76 -13.39 1.38 -14.57
C ILE A 76 -14.24 0.19 -15.02
N ARG A 77 -15.40 -0.04 -14.39
CA ARG A 77 -16.28 -1.16 -14.72
C ARG A 77 -16.77 -1.14 -16.19
N ARG A 78 -16.98 0.03 -16.74
CA ARG A 78 -17.40 0.17 -18.14
C ARG A 78 -16.34 -0.27 -19.15
N GLU A 79 -15.09 -0.25 -18.75
CA GLU A 79 -13.91 -0.44 -19.61
C GLU A 79 -13.26 -1.85 -19.46
N THR A 80 -13.77 -2.71 -18.57
CA THR A 80 -13.15 -4.02 -18.28
C THR A 80 -14.22 -5.07 -17.95
N SER A 81 -13.90 -6.35 -18.18
CA SER A 81 -14.76 -7.49 -17.85
C SER A 81 -14.28 -8.28 -16.63
N ILE A 82 -13.03 -8.12 -16.19
CA ILE A 82 -12.49 -8.87 -15.04
C ILE A 82 -13.21 -8.52 -13.74
N GLU A 83 -13.12 -9.39 -12.76
CA GLU A 83 -13.69 -9.14 -11.44
C GLU A 83 -13.01 -7.95 -10.75
N LEU A 84 -13.82 -7.10 -10.14
CA LEU A 84 -13.34 -5.96 -9.36
C LEU A 84 -13.55 -6.21 -7.87
N GLU A 85 -12.46 -6.09 -7.10
CA GLU A 85 -12.47 -6.17 -5.65
C GLU A 85 -12.13 -4.81 -5.04
N HIS A 86 -12.88 -4.39 -4.02
CA HIS A 86 -12.61 -3.15 -3.30
C HIS A 86 -12.65 -3.34 -1.79
N PHE A 87 -11.81 -2.60 -1.07
CA PHE A 87 -11.88 -2.57 0.39
C PHE A 87 -13.14 -1.87 0.85
N VAL A 88 -13.84 -2.49 1.81
CA VAL A 88 -15.09 -1.95 2.37
C VAL A 88 -15.01 -1.71 3.87
N HIS A 89 -14.00 -2.26 4.55
CA HIS A 89 -13.89 -2.16 6.00
C HIS A 89 -12.45 -2.24 6.50
N GLY A 90 -12.18 -1.54 7.60
CA GLY A 90 -10.96 -1.62 8.39
C GLY A 90 -9.97 -0.49 8.12
N ALA A 91 -8.72 -0.69 8.50
CA ALA A 91 -7.71 0.37 8.50
C ALA A 91 -7.44 0.95 7.11
N LEU A 92 -7.62 2.26 6.96
CA LEU A 92 -7.16 2.98 5.78
C LEU A 92 -5.66 3.28 5.87
N CYS A 93 -5.02 3.34 4.71
CA CYS A 93 -3.66 3.85 4.55
C CYS A 93 -3.72 5.34 4.19
N PHE A 94 -2.78 6.13 4.72
CA PHE A 94 -2.66 7.53 4.33
C PHE A 94 -2.09 7.66 2.90
N SER A 95 -1.16 6.78 2.53
CA SER A 95 -0.56 6.75 1.20
C SER A 95 -1.45 6.03 0.20
N ILE A 96 -1.37 6.44 -1.05
CA ILE A 96 -1.90 5.69 -2.18
C ILE A 96 -1.32 4.28 -2.17
N SER A 97 -2.17 3.31 -2.46
CA SER A 97 -1.83 1.88 -2.47
C SER A 97 -0.63 1.61 -3.39
N GLY A 98 0.40 0.95 -2.87
CA GLY A 98 1.64 0.65 -3.59
C GLY A 98 2.66 1.80 -3.66
N GLN A 99 2.34 3.01 -3.17
CA GLN A 99 3.18 4.21 -3.29
C GLN A 99 3.78 4.69 -1.96
N CYS A 100 3.89 3.81 -0.96
CA CYS A 100 4.46 4.13 0.35
C CYS A 100 5.84 3.50 0.54
N PHE A 101 6.85 4.33 0.68
CA PHE A 101 8.23 3.95 1.05
C PHE A 101 8.58 4.42 2.46
N PHE A 102 7.63 5.01 3.19
CA PHE A 102 7.87 5.61 4.50
C PHE A 102 8.39 4.60 5.52
N SER A 103 7.75 3.42 5.58
CA SER A 103 8.17 2.38 6.52
C SER A 103 9.56 1.83 6.20
N SER A 104 9.90 1.66 4.93
CA SER A 104 11.23 1.20 4.48
C SER A 104 12.31 2.21 4.86
N THR A 105 12.05 3.50 4.62
CA THR A 105 12.98 4.59 4.91
C THR A 105 13.29 4.70 6.41
N VAL A 106 12.25 4.60 7.26
CA VAL A 106 12.40 4.79 8.72
C VAL A 106 12.92 3.54 9.45
N SER A 107 12.63 2.35 8.94
CA SER A 107 12.85 1.10 9.69
C SER A 107 13.42 -0.07 8.87
N GLY A 108 13.67 0.11 7.58
CA GLY A 108 14.06 -0.98 6.67
C GLY A 108 12.96 -2.02 6.43
N MET A 109 11.73 -1.78 6.93
CA MET A 109 10.59 -2.71 6.78
C MET A 109 9.61 -2.21 5.72
N SER A 110 9.60 -2.83 4.54
CA SER A 110 8.74 -2.42 3.44
C SER A 110 7.26 -2.66 3.72
N GLY A 111 6.47 -1.59 3.64
CA GLY A 111 5.00 -1.66 3.67
C GLY A 111 4.44 -2.38 2.44
N ASN A 112 5.04 -2.15 1.29
CA ASN A 112 4.67 -2.79 0.02
C ASN A 112 4.96 -4.31 0.02
N ARG A 113 5.88 -4.76 0.86
CA ARG A 113 6.22 -6.18 1.06
C ARG A 113 5.57 -6.78 2.31
N GLY A 114 4.50 -6.17 2.81
CA GLY A 114 3.72 -6.69 3.92
C GLY A 114 4.36 -6.51 5.31
N ARG A 115 5.37 -5.67 5.49
CA ARG A 115 6.12 -5.49 6.75
C ARG A 115 6.05 -4.08 7.32
N CYS A 116 4.93 -3.37 7.07
CA CYS A 116 4.77 -1.97 7.47
C CYS A 116 4.89 -1.76 8.99
N ALA A 117 5.80 -0.89 9.42
CA ALA A 117 5.97 -0.46 10.82
C ALA A 117 5.03 0.71 11.21
N GLN A 118 4.15 1.13 10.32
CA GLN A 118 3.15 2.19 10.51
C GLN A 118 3.71 3.55 10.98
N PRO A 119 4.75 4.12 10.34
CA PRO A 119 5.28 5.42 10.73
C PRO A 119 4.22 6.53 10.63
N CYS A 120 3.26 6.42 9.71
CA CYS A 120 2.14 7.36 9.56
C CYS A 120 1.21 7.41 10.80
N ARG A 121 1.34 6.49 11.75
CA ARG A 121 0.57 6.44 13.00
C ARG A 121 1.34 7.00 14.19
N ARG A 122 2.52 7.56 13.96
CA ARG A 122 3.32 8.23 14.98
C ARG A 122 2.94 9.71 15.09
N ARG A 123 3.37 10.32 16.19
CA ARG A 123 3.21 11.73 16.43
C ARG A 123 4.28 12.51 15.65
N TYR A 124 3.87 13.64 15.09
CA TYR A 124 4.74 14.59 14.40
C TYR A 124 4.42 16.01 14.88
N HIS A 125 5.42 16.86 14.93
CA HIS A 125 5.31 18.23 15.37
C HIS A 125 5.27 19.19 14.15
N HIS A 126 4.30 20.10 14.17
CA HIS A 126 4.22 21.19 13.22
C HIS A 126 4.22 22.52 14.00
N ARG A 127 5.23 23.35 13.81
CA ARG A 127 5.41 24.63 14.56
C ARG A 127 5.41 24.43 16.09
N GLY A 128 5.97 23.33 16.55
CA GLY A 128 6.02 22.98 17.96
C GLY A 128 4.79 22.21 18.47
N GLU A 129 3.66 22.24 17.75
CA GLU A 129 2.43 21.54 18.15
C GLU A 129 2.45 20.09 17.69
N PRO A 130 2.22 19.13 18.60
CA PRO A 130 2.17 17.71 18.26
C PRO A 130 0.84 17.31 17.61
N GLY A 131 0.90 16.35 16.68
CA GLY A 131 -0.30 15.82 16.05
C GLY A 131 -0.03 14.51 15.29
N TYR A 132 -1.10 13.76 15.01
CA TYR A 132 -1.05 12.53 14.23
C TYR A 132 -1.40 12.81 12.76
N HIS A 133 -0.65 13.71 12.14
CA HIS A 133 -0.95 14.33 10.85
C HIS A 133 -1.16 13.33 9.70
N PHE A 134 -0.55 12.15 9.76
CA PHE A 134 -0.70 11.09 8.76
C PHE A 134 -1.64 9.96 9.22
N SER A 135 -2.31 10.11 10.37
CA SER A 135 -3.23 9.09 10.89
C SER A 135 -4.59 9.21 10.20
N THR A 136 -5.12 8.09 9.71
CA THR A 136 -6.43 8.01 9.06
C THR A 136 -7.45 7.30 9.94
N SER A 137 -8.71 7.65 9.80
CA SER A 137 -9.87 6.91 10.29
C SER A 137 -9.93 5.49 9.70
N ASP A 138 -10.76 4.61 10.25
CA ASP A 138 -11.01 3.30 9.69
C ASP A 138 -12.14 3.37 8.65
N LEU A 139 -12.00 2.63 7.53
CA LEU A 139 -13.04 2.54 6.51
C LEU A 139 -14.24 1.76 7.05
N CYS A 140 -15.44 2.27 6.81
CA CYS A 140 -16.69 1.55 6.94
C CYS A 140 -17.63 1.98 5.82
N ALA A 141 -17.82 1.11 4.84
CA ALA A 141 -18.65 1.32 3.66
C ALA A 141 -19.89 0.41 3.65
N ILE A 142 -20.34 -0.04 4.83
CA ILE A 142 -21.44 -1.01 4.93
C ILE A 142 -22.75 -0.48 4.36
N ASP A 143 -23.01 0.80 4.50
CA ASP A 143 -24.18 1.49 3.97
C ASP A 143 -24.08 1.75 2.46
N LEU A 144 -22.87 1.67 1.89
CA LEU A 144 -22.62 1.85 0.46
C LEU A 144 -22.58 0.53 -0.32
N LEU A 145 -22.84 -0.63 0.32
CA LEU A 145 -22.80 -1.93 -0.36
C LEU A 145 -23.69 -1.98 -1.60
N PRO A 146 -24.95 -1.47 -1.60
CA PRO A 146 -25.78 -1.45 -2.80
C PRO A 146 -25.18 -0.63 -3.94
N ASP A 147 -24.55 0.51 -3.62
CA ASP A 147 -23.92 1.38 -4.60
C ASP A 147 -22.66 0.75 -5.17
N LEU A 148 -21.87 0.07 -4.34
CA LEU A 148 -20.70 -0.68 -4.77
C LEU A 148 -21.06 -1.85 -5.69
N ILE A 149 -22.15 -2.59 -5.39
CA ILE A 149 -22.67 -3.65 -6.26
C ILE A 149 -23.11 -3.05 -7.60
N LYS A 150 -23.85 -1.93 -7.57
CA LYS A 150 -24.29 -1.22 -8.78
C LYS A 150 -23.11 -0.68 -9.59
N ALA A 151 -22.03 -0.24 -8.93
CA ALA A 151 -20.79 0.18 -9.56
C ALA A 151 -19.98 -0.99 -10.17
N GLY A 152 -20.39 -2.25 -9.91
CA GLY A 152 -19.80 -3.45 -10.48
C GLY A 152 -18.71 -4.09 -9.65
N ILE A 153 -18.63 -3.79 -8.35
CA ILE A 153 -17.77 -4.53 -7.41
C ILE A 153 -18.39 -5.89 -7.13
N THR A 154 -17.63 -6.93 -7.37
CA THR A 154 -18.03 -8.34 -7.18
C THR A 154 -17.43 -8.98 -5.93
N SER A 155 -16.36 -8.39 -5.38
CA SER A 155 -15.67 -8.88 -4.19
C SER A 155 -15.43 -7.75 -3.19
N PHE A 156 -15.85 -7.98 -1.93
CA PHE A 156 -15.74 -7.02 -0.83
C PHE A 156 -14.62 -7.42 0.13
N LYS A 157 -13.59 -6.58 0.22
CA LYS A 157 -12.41 -6.88 1.03
C LYS A 157 -12.48 -6.21 2.39
N ILE A 158 -12.38 -7.02 3.45
CA ILE A 158 -12.28 -6.56 4.84
C ILE A 158 -10.82 -6.57 5.24
N GLU A 159 -10.26 -5.42 5.65
CA GLU A 159 -8.93 -5.36 6.26
C GLU A 159 -9.01 -5.82 7.72
N GLY A 160 -8.28 -6.88 8.00
CA GLY A 160 -8.31 -7.51 9.33
C GLY A 160 -6.94 -8.01 9.81
N ARG A 161 -5.87 -7.65 9.11
CA ARG A 161 -4.51 -8.05 9.49
C ARG A 161 -4.19 -7.59 10.91
N MET A 162 -3.67 -8.48 11.74
CA MET A 162 -3.38 -8.23 13.16
C MET A 162 -4.63 -7.97 14.04
N LYS A 163 -5.83 -8.17 13.52
CA LYS A 163 -7.06 -8.08 14.29
C LYS A 163 -7.39 -9.42 14.96
N SER A 164 -8.18 -9.37 16.04
CA SER A 164 -8.62 -10.59 16.73
C SER A 164 -9.64 -11.39 15.90
N ALA A 165 -9.75 -12.69 16.16
CA ALA A 165 -10.77 -13.53 15.55
C ALA A 165 -12.20 -13.00 15.83
N GLU A 166 -12.42 -12.44 17.01
CA GLU A 166 -13.69 -11.82 17.39
C GLU A 166 -14.02 -10.60 16.51
N TYR A 167 -13.05 -9.72 16.26
CA TYR A 167 -13.22 -8.62 15.31
C TYR A 167 -13.63 -9.13 13.92
N VAL A 168 -12.93 -10.12 13.41
CA VAL A 168 -13.23 -10.68 12.08
C VAL A 168 -14.63 -11.27 12.05
N ALA A 169 -15.01 -12.06 13.06
CA ALA A 169 -16.33 -12.66 13.14
C ALA A 169 -17.45 -11.61 13.18
N ARG A 170 -17.32 -10.56 14.01
CA ARG A 170 -18.32 -9.48 14.13
C ARG A 170 -18.45 -8.69 12.83
N VAL A 171 -17.32 -8.28 12.25
CA VAL A 171 -17.33 -7.50 11.00
C VAL A 171 -17.93 -8.33 9.87
N VAL A 172 -17.52 -9.59 9.70
CA VAL A 172 -18.09 -10.46 8.65
C VAL A 172 -19.59 -10.67 8.87
N ALA A 173 -20.02 -10.92 10.11
CA ALA A 173 -21.45 -11.09 10.43
C ALA A 173 -22.24 -9.81 10.09
N ALA A 174 -21.75 -8.62 10.45
CA ALA A 174 -22.39 -7.36 10.13
C ALA A 174 -22.56 -7.15 8.61
N TYR A 175 -21.50 -7.42 7.83
CA TYR A 175 -21.57 -7.32 6.37
C TYR A 175 -22.50 -8.35 5.75
N ARG A 176 -22.53 -9.58 6.28
CA ARG A 176 -23.48 -10.62 5.84
C ARG A 176 -24.93 -10.23 6.13
N LEU A 177 -25.22 -9.69 7.32
CA LEU A 177 -26.58 -9.20 7.63
C LEU A 177 -27.11 -8.24 6.57
N VAL A 178 -26.28 -7.30 6.09
CA VAL A 178 -26.72 -6.32 5.09
C VAL A 178 -26.75 -6.92 3.67
N LEU A 179 -25.83 -7.78 3.32
CA LEU A 179 -25.76 -8.41 1.99
C LEU A 179 -26.91 -9.42 1.79
N ASP A 180 -27.27 -10.16 2.84
CA ASP A 180 -28.30 -11.21 2.79
C ASP A 180 -29.71 -10.64 2.94
N ALA A 181 -29.85 -9.40 3.46
CA ALA A 181 -31.14 -8.77 3.69
C ALA A 181 -31.84 -8.40 2.36
N PRO A 182 -33.11 -8.77 2.19
CA PRO A 182 -33.91 -8.29 1.07
C PRO A 182 -34.06 -6.76 1.15
N ALA A 183 -34.31 -6.11 -0.01
CA ALA A 183 -34.32 -4.64 -0.11
C ALA A 183 -35.23 -3.96 0.93
N ARG A 184 -36.41 -4.55 1.23
CA ARG A 184 -37.37 -4.05 2.22
C ARG A 184 -36.87 -4.07 3.67
N GLU A 185 -35.96 -4.98 4.01
CA GLU A 185 -35.44 -5.20 5.36
C GLU A 185 -34.03 -4.57 5.55
N ARG A 186 -33.44 -4.01 4.48
CA ARG A 186 -32.06 -3.49 4.49
C ARG A 186 -31.82 -2.40 5.53
N LYS A 187 -32.81 -1.53 5.77
CA LYS A 187 -32.71 -0.47 6.78
C LYS A 187 -32.55 -1.04 8.19
N GLU A 188 -33.30 -2.08 8.52
CA GLU A 188 -33.21 -2.78 9.79
C GLU A 188 -31.87 -3.53 9.93
N ALA A 189 -31.47 -4.22 8.85
CA ALA A 189 -30.18 -4.92 8.79
C ALA A 189 -28.99 -3.96 8.97
N LEU A 190 -29.06 -2.75 8.38
CA LEU A 190 -28.03 -1.71 8.56
C LEU A 190 -27.97 -1.22 10.01
N ARG A 191 -29.13 -1.06 10.69
CA ARG A 191 -29.18 -0.68 12.10
C ARG A 191 -28.51 -1.74 12.97
N ALA A 192 -28.91 -3.00 12.81
CA ALA A 192 -28.36 -4.12 13.57
C ALA A 192 -26.85 -4.30 13.29
N ALA A 193 -26.42 -4.19 12.04
CA ALA A 193 -25.02 -4.25 11.66
C ALA A 193 -24.20 -3.09 12.27
N GLY A 194 -24.80 -1.88 12.36
CA GLY A 194 -24.18 -0.72 13.00
C GLY A 194 -23.90 -0.95 14.48
N GLU A 195 -24.81 -1.60 15.19
CA GLU A 195 -24.65 -1.98 16.61
C GLU A 195 -23.49 -2.97 16.79
N GLU A 196 -23.38 -4.00 15.93
CA GLU A 196 -22.27 -4.94 15.95
C GLU A 196 -20.92 -4.26 15.63
N LEU A 197 -20.90 -3.35 14.66
CA LEU A 197 -19.68 -2.65 14.26
C LEU A 197 -19.22 -1.62 15.29
N ALA A 198 -20.12 -0.97 16.01
CA ALA A 198 -19.78 -0.03 17.09
C ALA A 198 -18.92 -0.68 18.17
N LEU A 199 -19.07 -1.98 18.38
CA LEU A 199 -18.26 -2.76 19.32
C LEU A 199 -16.87 -3.16 18.79
N SER A 200 -16.59 -2.94 17.49
CA SER A 200 -15.35 -3.40 16.84
C SER A 200 -14.36 -2.27 16.49
N PHE A 201 -14.78 -1.02 16.45
CA PHE A 201 -13.94 0.11 16.04
C PHE A 201 -13.13 0.70 17.20
N GLY A 202 -11.83 0.87 16.95
CA GLY A 202 -10.96 1.67 17.84
C GLY A 202 -10.66 3.07 17.33
N ARG A 203 -11.12 3.45 16.14
CA ARG A 203 -10.96 4.78 15.51
C ARG A 203 -12.29 5.21 14.87
N PRO A 204 -12.50 6.54 14.66
CA PRO A 204 -13.66 7.01 13.93
C PRO A 204 -13.80 6.32 12.58
N ALA A 205 -15.03 5.99 12.21
CA ALA A 205 -15.35 5.42 10.93
C ALA A 205 -15.47 6.49 9.86
N THR A 206 -15.06 6.17 8.63
CA THR A 206 -15.22 7.02 7.44
C THR A 206 -15.65 6.17 6.25
N ARG A 207 -16.36 6.77 5.30
CA ARG A 207 -16.64 6.17 4.00
C ARG A 207 -15.46 6.24 3.02
N GLY A 208 -14.31 6.70 3.47
CA GLY A 208 -13.11 6.85 2.64
C GLY A 208 -13.34 7.80 1.48
N PHE A 209 -12.82 7.47 0.32
CA PHE A 209 -12.95 8.24 -0.91
C PHE A 209 -14.23 7.93 -1.70
N LEU A 210 -15.01 6.94 -1.28
CA LEU A 210 -16.16 6.42 -2.04
C LEU A 210 -17.21 7.49 -2.36
N THR A 211 -17.41 8.47 -1.48
CA THR A 211 -18.44 9.53 -1.64
C THR A 211 -17.95 10.82 -2.26
N GLY A 212 -16.64 10.95 -2.55
CA GLY A 212 -16.09 12.16 -3.20
C GLY A 212 -14.57 12.25 -3.14
N PHE A 213 -14.03 13.22 -3.90
CA PHE A 213 -12.59 13.40 -4.09
C PHE A 213 -11.83 13.93 -2.86
N VAL A 214 -12.52 14.62 -1.96
CA VAL A 214 -11.93 15.20 -0.74
C VAL A 214 -12.75 14.74 0.46
N PRO A 215 -12.47 13.55 0.97
CA PRO A 215 -13.25 13.01 2.07
C PRO A 215 -12.99 13.81 3.34
N ALA A 216 -14.07 14.44 3.84
CA ALA A 216 -14.04 15.03 5.17
C ALA A 216 -13.79 13.91 6.20
N GLY A 217 -12.82 14.14 7.11
CA GLY A 217 -12.60 13.23 8.25
C GLY A 217 -11.80 11.97 7.97
N ILE A 218 -11.13 11.80 6.81
CA ILE A 218 -10.17 10.72 6.62
C ILE A 218 -8.97 10.86 7.55
N ALA A 219 -8.34 12.04 7.60
CA ALA A 219 -7.23 12.29 8.52
C ALA A 219 -7.75 12.67 9.91
N THR A 220 -7.18 12.10 10.96
CA THR A 220 -7.52 12.33 12.36
C THR A 220 -6.31 12.82 13.15
N PRO A 221 -5.87 14.11 12.97
CA PRO A 221 -4.65 14.62 13.59
C PRO A 221 -4.65 14.57 15.13
N SER A 222 -5.83 14.60 15.74
CA SER A 222 -6.01 14.58 17.18
C SER A 222 -5.99 13.17 17.81
N GLN A 223 -5.92 12.10 17.02
CA GLN A 223 -6.03 10.74 17.56
C GLN A 223 -4.83 9.85 17.24
N GLN A 224 -4.23 9.29 18.29
CA GLN A 224 -3.31 8.17 18.18
C GLN A 224 -4.02 6.96 17.56
N GLY A 225 -3.28 6.08 16.90
CA GLY A 225 -3.76 4.88 16.19
C GLY A 225 -4.84 4.06 16.92
N THR A 226 -5.05 2.82 16.54
CA THR A 226 -6.12 1.96 17.07
C THR A 226 -6.04 1.83 18.59
N LEU A 227 -7.00 2.40 19.34
CA LEU A 227 -7.06 2.31 20.79
C LEU A 227 -7.67 0.97 21.27
N GLY A 228 -8.36 0.23 20.39
CA GLY A 228 -9.15 -0.95 20.75
C GLY A 228 -10.64 -0.63 20.89
N GLN A 229 -11.41 -1.57 21.42
CA GLN A 229 -12.82 -1.38 21.75
C GLN A 229 -12.93 -0.60 23.08
N HIS A 230 -13.61 0.53 23.08
CA HIS A 230 -13.86 1.28 24.31
C HIS A 230 -14.70 0.44 25.26
N LEU A 231 -14.11 0.07 26.38
CA LEU A 231 -14.73 -0.81 27.38
C LEU A 231 -15.42 -0.04 28.51
N GLY A 232 -15.01 1.21 28.75
CA GLY A 232 -15.48 2.09 29.79
C GLY A 232 -14.38 3.03 30.26
N ASP A 233 -14.67 3.84 31.29
CA ASP A 233 -13.71 4.77 31.85
C ASP A 233 -13.37 4.36 33.31
N VAL A 234 -12.17 4.72 33.74
CA VAL A 234 -11.74 4.49 35.11
C VAL A 234 -12.57 5.37 36.05
N VAL A 235 -13.42 4.76 36.87
CA VAL A 235 -14.28 5.48 37.83
C VAL A 235 -13.77 5.39 39.27
N SER A 236 -12.87 4.44 39.57
CA SER A 236 -12.25 4.35 40.88
C SER A 236 -10.88 3.69 40.85
N LEU A 237 -10.02 4.07 41.80
CA LEU A 237 -8.70 3.49 42.02
C LEU A 237 -8.53 3.16 43.49
N ARG A 238 -8.40 1.87 43.86
CA ARG A 238 -8.17 1.43 45.22
C ARG A 238 -7.21 0.25 45.27
N GLN A 239 -6.12 0.34 46.03
CA GLN A 239 -5.16 -0.77 46.28
C GLN A 239 -4.66 -1.46 45.02
N GLY A 240 -4.37 -0.68 43.96
CA GLY A 240 -3.91 -1.22 42.68
C GLY A 240 -5.00 -1.87 41.83
N LEU A 241 -6.28 -1.74 42.22
CA LEU A 241 -7.44 -2.15 41.45
C LEU A 241 -8.06 -0.94 40.76
N ILE A 242 -8.40 -1.11 39.52
CA ILE A 242 -9.08 -0.15 38.66
C ILE A 242 -10.55 -0.56 38.58
N GLY A 243 -11.44 0.33 38.99
CA GLY A 243 -12.89 0.12 38.88
C GLY A 243 -13.44 0.81 37.63
N LEU A 244 -14.24 0.07 36.87
CA LEU A 244 -14.96 0.57 35.70
C LEU A 244 -16.29 -0.17 35.52
N THR A 245 -17.26 0.51 34.90
CA THR A 245 -18.45 -0.14 34.37
C THR A 245 -18.18 -0.52 32.93
N VAL A 246 -18.31 -1.80 32.59
CA VAL A 246 -17.94 -2.28 31.27
C VAL A 246 -19.06 -2.09 30.27
N ASN A 247 -18.73 -1.58 29.09
CA ASN A 247 -19.67 -1.39 27.97
C ASN A 247 -19.86 -2.66 27.14
N ASP A 248 -18.99 -3.66 27.33
CA ASP A 248 -19.07 -4.97 26.70
C ASP A 248 -18.50 -6.04 27.65
N ARG A 249 -18.65 -7.28 27.29
CA ARG A 249 -18.19 -8.44 28.03
C ARG A 249 -16.66 -8.41 28.24
N LEU A 250 -16.23 -8.60 29.46
CA LEU A 250 -14.83 -8.71 29.86
C LEU A 250 -14.55 -10.07 30.51
N HIS A 251 -13.40 -10.68 30.18
CA HIS A 251 -12.98 -11.97 30.72
C HIS A 251 -11.54 -11.89 31.28
N VAL A 252 -11.24 -12.75 32.22
CA VAL A 252 -9.85 -13.04 32.60
C VAL A 252 -9.11 -13.61 31.39
N GLY A 253 -7.95 -13.01 31.06
CA GLY A 253 -7.17 -13.30 29.87
C GLY A 253 -7.35 -12.28 28.72
N ASP A 254 -8.34 -11.39 28.80
CA ASP A 254 -8.46 -10.27 27.87
C ASP A 254 -7.31 -9.28 28.09
N ARG A 255 -6.89 -8.63 26.99
CA ARG A 255 -5.85 -7.60 27.04
C ARG A 255 -6.49 -6.23 27.01
N LEU A 256 -6.19 -5.42 28.03
CA LEU A 256 -6.66 -4.05 28.14
C LEU A 256 -5.53 -3.06 27.84
N ARG A 257 -5.93 -1.88 27.39
CA ARG A 257 -5.12 -0.68 27.31
C ARG A 257 -5.85 0.46 27.99
N ILE A 258 -5.17 1.14 28.91
CA ILE A 258 -5.67 2.36 29.53
C ILE A 258 -5.00 3.52 28.82
N GLN A 259 -5.81 4.43 28.31
CA GLN A 259 -5.36 5.62 27.59
C GLN A 259 -5.58 6.84 28.48
N PRO A 260 -4.50 7.54 28.88
CA PRO A 260 -4.59 8.79 29.63
C PRO A 260 -5.31 9.89 28.83
N GLN A 261 -6.00 10.79 29.52
CA GLN A 261 -6.69 11.94 28.90
C GLN A 261 -5.73 12.95 28.24
N ASN A 262 -4.46 12.96 28.64
CA ASN A 262 -3.43 13.92 28.20
C ASN A 262 -2.56 13.43 27.03
N ASP A 263 -3.05 12.51 26.21
CA ASP A 263 -2.35 11.95 25.03
C ASP A 263 -1.00 11.26 25.30
N GLN A 264 -0.65 11.00 26.54
CA GLN A 264 0.51 10.19 26.88
C GLN A 264 0.34 8.74 26.42
N ALA A 265 1.44 8.02 26.30
CA ALA A 265 1.42 6.63 25.89
C ALA A 265 0.57 5.78 26.85
N GLY A 266 -0.46 5.12 26.32
CA GLY A 266 -1.35 4.26 27.10
C GLY A 266 -0.62 3.02 27.63
N THR A 267 -1.08 2.54 28.79
CA THR A 267 -0.55 1.34 29.47
C THR A 267 -1.36 0.10 29.09
N GLY A 268 -0.68 -0.94 28.56
CA GLY A 268 -1.31 -2.22 28.20
C GLY A 268 -0.99 -3.32 29.19
N PHE A 269 -2.00 -4.13 29.57
CA PHE A 269 -1.82 -5.31 30.41
C PHE A 269 -2.87 -6.39 30.10
N THR A 270 -2.61 -7.63 30.56
CA THR A 270 -3.56 -8.72 30.47
C THR A 270 -4.33 -8.85 31.80
N VAL A 271 -5.64 -8.96 31.71
CA VAL A 271 -6.51 -9.17 32.88
C VAL A 271 -6.21 -10.54 33.50
N ARG A 272 -5.65 -10.54 34.67
CA ARG A 272 -5.35 -11.77 35.45
C ARG A 272 -6.37 -12.03 36.55
N GLU A 273 -6.91 -10.95 37.09
CA GLU A 273 -7.84 -10.99 38.24
C GLU A 273 -8.91 -9.91 38.07
N MET A 274 -10.15 -10.28 38.32
CA MET A 274 -11.32 -9.39 38.35
C MET A 274 -12.17 -9.65 39.58
N LEU A 275 -12.75 -8.58 40.12
CA LEU A 275 -13.65 -8.63 41.27
C LEU A 275 -14.98 -7.94 40.92
N ALA A 276 -16.10 -8.65 41.12
CA ALA A 276 -17.44 -8.06 41.15
C ALA A 276 -17.87 -7.96 42.62
N GLY A 277 -17.97 -6.71 43.13
CA GLY A 277 -17.96 -6.51 44.57
C GLY A 277 -16.66 -7.00 45.19
N GLU A 278 -16.70 -7.94 46.12
CA GLU A 278 -15.51 -8.57 46.72
C GLU A 278 -15.27 -9.99 46.22
N LYS A 279 -16.14 -10.49 45.34
CA LYS A 279 -16.04 -11.86 44.83
C LYS A 279 -15.18 -11.90 43.54
N PRO A 280 -14.21 -12.83 43.47
CA PRO A 280 -13.46 -13.05 42.23
C PRO A 280 -14.38 -13.62 41.14
N VAL A 281 -14.32 -13.03 39.97
CA VAL A 281 -15.11 -13.46 38.79
C VAL A 281 -14.21 -13.71 37.60
N ARG A 282 -14.63 -14.62 36.70
CA ARG A 282 -13.89 -14.91 35.46
C ARG A 282 -14.42 -14.16 34.24
N ALA A 283 -15.65 -13.65 34.34
CA ALA A 283 -16.30 -12.88 33.30
C ALA A 283 -17.33 -11.94 33.87
N VAL A 284 -17.56 -10.81 33.20
CA VAL A 284 -18.63 -9.85 33.45
C VAL A 284 -19.31 -9.46 32.15
N LYS A 285 -20.58 -9.05 32.20
CA LYS A 285 -21.39 -8.61 31.07
C LYS A 285 -21.39 -7.09 30.95
N ALA A 286 -21.82 -6.58 29.77
CA ALA A 286 -22.06 -5.15 29.59
C ALA A 286 -23.00 -4.58 30.69
N GLY A 287 -22.69 -3.39 31.18
CA GLY A 287 -23.40 -2.71 32.24
C GLY A 287 -22.97 -3.09 33.67
N GLU A 288 -22.17 -4.13 33.85
CA GLU A 288 -21.68 -4.55 35.17
C GLU A 288 -20.45 -3.75 35.62
N PHE A 289 -20.40 -3.40 36.90
CA PHE A 289 -19.23 -2.79 37.52
C PHE A 289 -18.23 -3.86 37.93
N VAL A 290 -16.96 -3.66 37.56
CA VAL A 290 -15.87 -4.59 37.86
C VAL A 290 -14.63 -3.85 38.34
N ARG A 291 -13.88 -4.45 39.24
CA ARG A 291 -12.53 -4.04 39.60
C ARG A 291 -11.51 -5.00 39.00
N VAL A 292 -10.52 -4.44 38.27
CA VAL A 292 -9.48 -5.19 37.58
C VAL A 292 -8.13 -4.81 38.17
N ARG A 293 -7.27 -5.79 38.46
CA ARG A 293 -5.90 -5.52 38.93
C ARG A 293 -5.06 -4.92 37.83
N ASN A 294 -4.54 -3.70 38.08
CA ASN A 294 -3.58 -3.07 37.15
C ASN A 294 -2.21 -3.76 37.26
N ALA A 295 -1.83 -4.46 36.23
CA ALA A 295 -0.50 -5.07 36.06
C ALA A 295 0.43 -4.25 35.16
N GLY A 296 0.03 -3.07 34.72
CA GLY A 296 0.81 -2.18 33.85
C GLY A 296 1.77 -1.29 34.65
N LYS A 297 2.83 -0.80 34.00
CA LYS A 297 3.87 0.05 34.59
C LYS A 297 3.58 1.56 34.51
N GLY A 298 2.41 1.99 34.01
CA GLY A 298 2.04 3.41 33.85
C GLY A 298 1.16 3.93 35.00
N SER A 299 1.15 5.27 35.18
CA SER A 299 0.19 5.97 36.02
C SER A 299 -1.20 5.89 35.38
N VAL A 300 -2.21 5.62 36.23
CA VAL A 300 -3.63 5.57 35.84
C VAL A 300 -4.39 6.56 36.69
N HIS A 301 -5.30 7.32 36.08
CA HIS A 301 -6.11 8.33 36.75
C HIS A 301 -7.60 8.06 36.55
N ILE A 302 -8.41 8.58 37.42
CA ILE A 302 -9.88 8.57 37.27
C ILE A 302 -10.22 9.39 36.02
N GLY A 303 -11.08 8.84 35.17
CA GLY A 303 -11.46 9.41 33.87
C GLY A 303 -10.60 8.93 32.68
N ASP A 304 -9.52 8.17 32.92
CA ASP A 304 -8.77 7.55 31.80
C ASP A 304 -9.64 6.51 31.09
N ALA A 305 -9.58 6.49 29.76
CA ALA A 305 -10.37 5.57 28.96
C ALA A 305 -9.74 4.17 28.92
N VAL A 306 -10.55 3.16 29.13
CA VAL A 306 -10.14 1.74 29.09
C VAL A 306 -10.59 1.10 27.79
N PHE A 307 -9.66 0.52 27.07
CA PHE A 307 -9.91 -0.16 25.81
C PHE A 307 -9.55 -1.64 25.90
N LYS A 308 -10.41 -2.49 25.33
CA LYS A 308 -10.10 -3.90 25.09
C LYS A 308 -9.35 -3.99 23.76
N VAL A 309 -8.09 -4.43 23.81
CA VAL A 309 -7.20 -4.50 22.65
C VAL A 309 -6.96 -5.92 22.17
N GLY A 310 -7.45 -6.92 22.87
CA GLY A 310 -7.40 -8.34 22.51
C GLY A 310 -8.10 -9.19 23.56
N GLY A 311 -8.48 -10.40 23.17
CA GLY A 311 -9.14 -11.38 24.04
C GLY A 311 -8.56 -12.78 23.84
N LYS A 312 -8.94 -13.73 24.71
CA LYS A 312 -8.70 -15.15 24.43
C LYS A 312 -9.39 -15.50 23.10
N PRO A 313 -8.65 -16.05 22.13
CA PRO A 313 -9.25 -16.45 20.85
C PRO A 313 -10.33 -17.52 21.12
N ARG A 314 -11.60 -17.22 20.84
CA ARG A 314 -12.69 -18.20 20.96
C ARG A 314 -12.72 -19.22 19.81
N PHE A 315 -12.00 -18.92 18.71
CA PHE A 315 -12.05 -19.67 17.46
C PHE A 315 -10.69 -20.15 16.98
N THR A 316 -9.64 -20.12 17.79
CA THR A 316 -8.36 -20.73 17.41
C THR A 316 -8.47 -22.23 17.64
N MET A 317 -8.38 -22.98 16.55
CA MET A 317 -8.03 -24.40 16.62
C MET A 317 -6.69 -24.50 17.38
N SER A 318 -6.55 -25.52 18.24
CA SER A 318 -5.26 -25.80 18.84
C SER A 318 -4.23 -26.08 17.74
N SER A 319 -2.94 -25.83 18.02
CA SER A 319 -1.86 -26.15 17.08
C SER A 319 -1.92 -27.60 16.60
N GLU A 320 -2.27 -28.52 17.50
CA GLU A 320 -2.47 -29.95 17.22
C GLU A 320 -3.65 -30.20 16.27
N ALA A 321 -4.79 -29.50 16.49
CA ALA A 321 -5.95 -29.61 15.60
C ALA A 321 -5.64 -29.03 14.20
N CYS A 322 -4.85 -27.95 14.11
CA CYS A 322 -4.36 -27.43 12.84
C CYS A 322 -3.42 -28.43 12.14
N GLN A 323 -2.47 -29.01 12.88
CA GLN A 323 -1.54 -30.00 12.34
C GLN A 323 -2.28 -31.26 11.87
N LYS A 324 -3.27 -31.74 12.65
CA LYS A 324 -4.11 -32.87 12.26
C LYS A 324 -4.86 -32.59 10.97
N ARG A 325 -5.47 -31.41 10.84
CA ARG A 325 -6.17 -31.01 9.62
C ARG A 325 -5.24 -30.81 8.42
N LEU A 326 -4.04 -30.28 8.64
CA LEU A 326 -3.01 -30.18 7.61
C LEU A 326 -2.54 -31.57 7.14
N ALA A 327 -2.42 -32.54 8.05
CA ALA A 327 -2.09 -33.92 7.72
C ALA A 327 -3.23 -34.63 6.94
N GLU A 328 -4.50 -34.30 7.23
CA GLU A 328 -5.67 -34.77 6.49
C GLU A 328 -5.76 -34.20 5.06
N ILE A 329 -5.20 -33.00 4.85
CA ILE A 329 -5.08 -32.32 3.54
C ILE A 329 -3.75 -32.72 2.88
N ALA A 330 -3.07 -33.78 3.33
CA ALA A 330 -1.77 -34.17 2.82
C ALA A 330 -1.78 -34.17 1.29
N LEU A 331 -0.97 -33.29 0.71
CA LEU A 331 -0.68 -33.29 -0.72
C LEU A 331 -0.24 -34.72 -1.10
N PRO A 332 -0.72 -35.26 -2.22
CA PRO A 332 -0.31 -36.60 -2.65
C PRO A 332 1.22 -36.61 -2.75
N GLU A 333 1.88 -37.23 -1.78
CA GLU A 333 3.32 -37.44 -1.83
C GLU A 333 3.70 -38.14 -3.13
N GLY A 334 4.63 -37.56 -3.87
CA GLY A 334 5.25 -38.23 -5.01
C GLY A 334 4.61 -37.99 -6.40
N ARG A 335 3.62 -37.13 -6.57
CA ARG A 335 3.27 -36.70 -7.94
C ARG A 335 4.39 -35.85 -8.49
N ARG A 336 5.18 -36.42 -9.42
CA ARG A 336 6.05 -35.63 -10.30
C ARG A 336 5.23 -34.48 -10.87
N GLN A 337 5.68 -33.26 -10.65
CA GLN A 337 5.07 -32.06 -11.22
C GLN A 337 5.93 -31.59 -12.40
N PRO A 338 5.65 -32.08 -13.64
CA PRO A 338 6.53 -31.80 -14.79
C PRO A 338 6.71 -30.30 -15.06
N ALA A 339 5.70 -29.49 -14.73
CA ALA A 339 5.78 -28.02 -14.84
C ALA A 339 6.79 -27.43 -13.85
N ARG A 340 6.79 -27.92 -12.59
CA ARG A 340 7.76 -27.54 -11.56
C ARG A 340 9.18 -27.85 -12.00
N ASP A 341 9.42 -29.07 -12.46
CA ASP A 341 10.77 -29.53 -12.80
C ASP A 341 11.32 -28.77 -14.02
N ARG A 342 10.50 -28.53 -15.05
CA ARG A 342 10.87 -27.67 -16.20
C ARG A 342 11.14 -26.23 -15.77
N ALA A 343 10.32 -25.64 -14.88
CA ALA A 343 10.51 -24.29 -14.37
C ALA A 343 11.84 -24.18 -13.57
N VAL A 344 12.12 -25.17 -12.71
CA VAL A 344 13.36 -25.20 -11.93
C VAL A 344 14.57 -25.30 -12.85
N GLN A 345 14.56 -26.21 -13.84
CA GLN A 345 15.65 -26.36 -14.80
C GLN A 345 15.91 -25.08 -15.60
N ALA A 346 14.84 -24.46 -16.13
CA ALA A 346 14.95 -23.20 -16.87
C ALA A 346 15.50 -22.05 -16.01
N LEU A 347 15.04 -21.92 -14.76
CA LEU A 347 15.52 -20.91 -13.84
C LEU A 347 16.97 -21.17 -13.38
N VAL A 348 17.34 -22.41 -13.13
CA VAL A 348 18.74 -22.78 -12.80
C VAL A 348 19.67 -22.40 -13.97
N ALA A 349 19.27 -22.71 -15.19
CA ALA A 349 20.04 -22.32 -16.39
C ALA A 349 20.16 -20.78 -16.50
N LEU A 350 19.06 -20.05 -16.30
CA LEU A 350 19.07 -18.57 -16.30
C LEU A 350 19.92 -18.00 -15.17
N LEU A 351 19.90 -18.61 -13.99
CA LEU A 351 20.66 -18.17 -12.82
C LEU A 351 22.16 -18.52 -12.96
N ALA A 352 22.50 -19.60 -13.66
CA ALA A 352 23.87 -19.97 -13.97
C ALA A 352 24.49 -19.07 -15.07
N ALA A 353 23.67 -18.55 -15.98
CA ALA A 353 24.12 -17.59 -16.96
C ALA A 353 24.54 -16.28 -16.25
N ARG A 354 25.82 -15.92 -16.41
CA ARG A 354 26.36 -14.64 -15.92
C ARG A 354 26.71 -13.81 -17.16
N THR A 355 26.61 -12.51 -17.06
CA THR A 355 27.28 -11.63 -18.01
C THR A 355 28.76 -11.98 -17.95
N GLY A 356 29.30 -12.57 -19.02
CA GLY A 356 30.75 -12.55 -19.26
C GLY A 356 31.16 -11.09 -19.14
N ASN A 357 32.44 -10.80 -18.78
CA ASN A 357 32.93 -9.43 -18.61
C ASN A 357 32.19 -8.48 -19.56
N ALA A 358 31.10 -7.89 -19.07
CA ALA A 358 30.42 -6.84 -19.78
C ALA A 358 31.48 -5.76 -19.89
N GLY A 359 31.96 -5.54 -21.12
CA GLY A 359 32.87 -4.44 -21.38
C GLY A 359 32.32 -3.24 -20.63
N THR A 360 33.19 -2.50 -19.99
CA THR A 360 32.89 -1.31 -19.19
C THR A 360 31.92 -0.42 -19.98
N ALA A 361 30.63 -0.66 -19.83
CA ALA A 361 29.63 0.26 -20.35
C ALA A 361 29.95 1.60 -19.69
N ALA A 362 30.19 2.63 -20.48
CA ALA A 362 30.46 3.95 -19.96
C ALA A 362 29.32 4.34 -19.01
N ASP A 363 29.70 4.80 -17.82
CA ASP A 363 28.70 5.27 -16.85
C ASP A 363 27.85 6.39 -17.47
N SER A 364 26.56 6.22 -17.44
CA SER A 364 25.59 7.19 -17.95
C SER A 364 24.90 7.87 -16.79
N LEU A 365 24.97 9.21 -16.73
CA LEU A 365 24.30 10.00 -15.72
C LEU A 365 23.05 10.65 -16.29
N THR A 366 21.90 10.33 -15.71
CA THR A 366 20.65 11.04 -15.92
C THR A 366 20.39 11.97 -14.74
N VAL A 367 20.21 13.26 -14.99
CA VAL A 367 19.88 14.26 -13.97
C VAL A 367 18.39 14.58 -14.07
N GLN A 368 17.72 14.76 -12.93
CA GLN A 368 16.34 15.24 -12.86
C GLN A 368 16.31 16.74 -12.71
N GLY A 369 15.67 17.43 -13.65
CA GLY A 369 15.38 18.85 -13.61
C GLY A 369 13.93 19.15 -13.26
N ARG A 370 13.61 20.42 -13.09
CA ARG A 370 12.25 20.92 -12.79
C ARG A 370 11.55 21.48 -14.02
N GLY A 371 12.30 22.07 -14.95
CA GLY A 371 11.76 22.73 -16.12
C GLY A 371 12.78 22.89 -17.25
N ILE A 372 12.32 23.48 -18.35
CA ILE A 372 13.11 23.65 -19.58
C ILE A 372 14.39 24.46 -19.34
N SER A 373 14.38 25.40 -18.38
CA SER A 373 15.59 26.16 -17.99
C SER A 373 16.74 25.28 -17.52
N ASP A 374 16.45 24.07 -17.05
CA ASP A 374 17.46 23.11 -16.58
C ASP A 374 18.17 22.36 -17.71
N CYS A 375 17.74 22.56 -18.99
CA CYS A 375 18.45 22.03 -20.16
C CYS A 375 19.92 22.43 -20.21
N LYS A 376 20.31 23.54 -19.57
CA LYS A 376 21.71 23.92 -19.39
C LYS A 376 22.57 22.88 -18.68
N LEU A 377 21.97 22.01 -17.84
CA LEU A 377 22.66 20.91 -17.17
C LEU A 377 23.23 19.89 -18.14
N LEU A 378 22.64 19.76 -19.35
CA LEU A 378 23.15 18.88 -20.40
C LEU A 378 24.50 19.33 -20.97
N GLY A 379 24.95 20.56 -20.67
CA GLY A 379 26.29 21.06 -20.99
C GLY A 379 27.34 20.67 -19.94
N GLN A 380 26.96 20.09 -18.82
CA GLN A 380 27.90 19.68 -17.79
C GLN A 380 28.58 18.35 -18.15
N PRO A 381 29.88 18.19 -17.87
CA PRO A 381 30.59 16.95 -18.12
C PRO A 381 29.92 15.75 -17.44
N GLY A 382 29.76 14.65 -18.17
CA GLY A 382 29.19 13.42 -17.66
C GLY A 382 27.66 13.38 -17.59
N VAL A 383 26.95 14.48 -17.79
CA VAL A 383 25.48 14.48 -17.87
C VAL A 383 25.05 14.11 -19.27
N GLU A 384 24.50 12.92 -19.45
CA GLU A 384 24.06 12.44 -20.76
C GLU A 384 22.59 12.75 -21.02
N ARG A 385 21.74 12.64 -20.02
CA ARG A 385 20.29 12.80 -20.14
C ARG A 385 19.73 13.69 -19.04
N LEU A 386 18.67 14.41 -19.36
CA LEU A 386 17.89 15.19 -18.44
C LEU A 386 16.45 14.67 -18.40
N GLN A 387 15.99 14.34 -17.22
CA GLN A 387 14.60 13.99 -16.96
C GLN A 387 13.82 15.21 -16.49
N LEU A 388 12.72 15.53 -17.16
CA LEU A 388 11.83 16.63 -16.83
C LEU A 388 10.42 16.11 -16.51
N PRO A 389 9.75 16.64 -15.49
CA PRO A 389 8.38 16.28 -15.19
C PRO A 389 7.45 16.78 -16.30
N LEU A 390 6.54 15.92 -16.74
CA LEU A 390 5.51 16.27 -17.69
C LEU A 390 4.39 17.04 -16.95
N THR A 391 4.51 18.35 -16.93
CA THR A 391 3.54 19.27 -16.31
C THR A 391 2.95 20.22 -17.34
N PRO A 392 1.76 20.82 -17.08
CA PRO A 392 1.19 21.82 -17.96
C PRO A 392 2.15 23.00 -18.24
N GLU A 393 2.90 23.45 -17.22
CA GLU A 393 3.87 24.54 -17.34
C GLU A 393 5.00 24.16 -18.29
N ASN A 394 5.59 22.98 -18.13
CA ASN A 394 6.65 22.50 -19.00
C ASN A 394 6.17 22.30 -20.43
N LEU A 395 4.92 21.84 -20.63
CA LEU A 395 4.33 21.72 -21.97
C LEU A 395 4.18 23.08 -22.68
N LEU A 396 3.83 24.14 -21.94
CA LEU A 396 3.79 25.50 -22.47
C LEU A 396 5.17 26.00 -22.84
N GLU A 397 6.16 25.71 -22.01
CA GLU A 397 7.56 26.11 -22.25
C GLU A 397 8.18 25.36 -23.43
N VAL A 398 7.81 24.11 -23.71
CA VAL A 398 8.26 23.38 -24.92
C VAL A 398 7.93 24.17 -26.17
N LYS A 399 6.71 24.68 -26.31
CA LYS A 399 6.27 25.47 -27.48
C LYS A 399 7.06 26.76 -27.65
N LYS A 400 7.44 27.41 -26.53
CA LYS A 400 8.21 28.66 -26.58
C LYS A 400 9.70 28.44 -26.91
N ASN A 401 10.23 27.26 -26.60
CA ASN A 401 11.66 26.95 -26.69
C ASN A 401 11.99 25.90 -27.75
N GLU A 402 11.20 25.79 -28.82
CA GLU A 402 11.38 24.78 -29.87
C GLU A 402 12.79 24.76 -30.48
N ARG A 403 13.37 25.95 -30.72
CA ARG A 403 14.73 26.07 -31.31
C ARG A 403 15.80 25.53 -30.34
N LEU A 404 15.70 25.84 -29.06
CA LEU A 404 16.61 25.31 -28.03
C LEU A 404 16.51 23.79 -27.94
N LEU A 405 15.30 23.28 -27.98
CA LEU A 405 15.02 21.87 -27.77
C LEU A 405 15.31 21.00 -28.99
N ALA A 406 15.40 21.57 -30.20
CA ALA A 406 15.59 20.83 -31.45
C ALA A 406 16.80 19.87 -31.41
N GLY A 407 17.93 20.31 -30.86
CA GLY A 407 19.15 19.50 -30.72
C GLY A 407 19.22 18.65 -29.44
N LEU A 408 18.21 18.70 -28.56
CA LEU A 408 18.25 18.06 -27.26
C LEU A 408 17.23 16.93 -27.09
N LYS A 409 16.32 16.72 -28.05
CA LYS A 409 15.18 15.80 -27.96
C LYS A 409 15.56 14.38 -27.53
N GLU A 410 16.64 13.84 -28.07
CA GLU A 410 17.13 12.49 -27.77
C GLU A 410 17.72 12.37 -26.34
N ARG A 411 18.09 13.49 -25.74
CA ARG A 411 18.68 13.56 -24.40
C ARG A 411 17.64 13.88 -23.31
N LEU A 412 16.40 14.21 -23.71
CA LEU A 412 15.32 14.55 -22.77
C LEU A 412 14.42 13.34 -22.51
N ILE A 413 14.13 13.11 -21.25
CA ILE A 413 13.19 12.09 -20.78
C ILE A 413 12.01 12.80 -20.10
N TRP A 414 10.80 12.58 -20.59
CA TRP A 414 9.59 13.15 -19.99
C TRP A 414 9.03 12.21 -18.93
N GLU A 415 9.00 12.65 -17.69
CA GLU A 415 8.45 11.88 -16.56
C GLU A 415 6.94 12.12 -16.44
N ILE A 416 6.16 11.06 -16.60
CA ILE A 416 4.72 11.09 -16.41
C ILE A 416 4.42 11.10 -14.91
N PRO A 417 3.50 11.97 -14.42
CA PRO A 417 3.10 11.95 -13.02
C PRO A 417 2.71 10.55 -12.56
N PRO A 418 3.11 10.12 -11.36
CA PRO A 418 2.96 8.72 -10.94
C PRO A 418 1.51 8.25 -10.89
N MET A 419 0.56 9.17 -10.76
CA MET A 419 -0.88 8.88 -10.66
C MET A 419 -1.67 9.73 -11.64
N LEU A 420 -2.54 9.09 -12.41
CA LEU A 420 -3.45 9.74 -13.36
C LEU A 420 -4.87 9.25 -13.09
N PHE A 421 -5.65 10.06 -12.37
CA PHE A 421 -7.03 9.75 -12.02
C PHE A 421 -8.02 10.33 -13.04
N GLY A 422 -9.11 9.60 -13.34
CA GLY A 422 -10.22 10.07 -14.16
C GLY A 422 -9.77 10.75 -15.46
N ALA A 423 -10.24 11.97 -15.70
CA ALA A 423 -9.99 12.73 -16.93
C ALA A 423 -8.50 13.04 -17.18
N GLN A 424 -7.65 13.05 -16.13
CA GLN A 424 -6.21 13.32 -16.28
C GLN A 424 -5.54 12.34 -17.24
N TRP A 425 -5.97 11.08 -17.25
CA TRP A 425 -5.36 10.08 -18.14
C TRP A 425 -5.49 10.49 -19.62
N GLN A 426 -6.64 11.01 -20.04
CA GLN A 426 -6.87 11.47 -21.40
C GLN A 426 -6.08 12.75 -21.73
N GLU A 427 -5.92 13.65 -20.75
CA GLU A 427 -5.12 14.86 -20.88
C GLU A 427 -3.66 14.50 -21.13
N TYR A 428 -3.10 13.59 -20.32
CA TYR A 428 -1.71 13.15 -20.47
C TYR A 428 -1.50 12.31 -21.73
N ARG A 429 -2.50 11.56 -22.19
CA ARG A 429 -2.44 10.89 -23.50
C ARG A 429 -2.26 11.91 -24.63
N ARG A 430 -3.05 12.99 -24.62
CA ARG A 430 -2.91 14.06 -25.63
C ARG A 430 -1.55 14.76 -25.51
N ALA A 431 -1.05 15.00 -24.33
CA ALA A 431 0.26 15.59 -24.09
C ALA A 431 1.39 14.70 -24.62
N VAL A 432 1.34 13.40 -24.38
CA VAL A 432 2.28 12.42 -24.92
C VAL A 432 2.23 12.39 -26.45
N GLN A 433 1.03 12.36 -27.05
CA GLN A 433 0.88 12.40 -28.51
C GLN A 433 1.46 13.67 -29.13
N MET A 434 1.25 14.83 -28.48
CA MET A 434 1.81 16.10 -28.93
C MET A 434 3.34 16.08 -28.88
N LEU A 435 3.94 15.63 -27.78
CA LEU A 435 5.39 15.54 -27.63
C LEU A 435 6.01 14.54 -28.62
N ALA A 436 5.37 13.38 -28.81
CA ALA A 436 5.80 12.40 -29.80
C ALA A 436 5.77 12.97 -31.21
N GLY A 437 4.71 13.70 -31.57
CA GLY A 437 4.60 14.42 -32.85
C GLY A 437 5.67 15.51 -33.05
N GLN A 438 6.21 16.04 -31.96
CA GLN A 438 7.34 16.97 -31.97
C GLN A 438 8.71 16.28 -31.98
N GLY A 439 8.77 14.94 -31.96
CA GLY A 439 10.00 14.16 -32.00
C GLY A 439 10.64 13.88 -30.65
N PHE A 440 9.88 13.97 -29.55
CA PHE A 440 10.34 13.47 -28.25
C PHE A 440 9.94 12.00 -28.11
N HIS A 441 10.91 11.12 -27.87
CA HIS A 441 10.68 9.68 -27.90
C HIS A 441 10.88 8.99 -26.54
N ALA A 442 11.51 9.65 -25.56
CA ALA A 442 11.84 9.02 -24.28
C ALA A 442 10.90 9.49 -23.16
N PHE A 443 10.25 8.51 -22.50
CA PHE A 443 9.29 8.76 -21.43
C PHE A 443 9.55 7.85 -20.23
N ARG A 444 9.44 8.42 -19.01
CA ARG A 444 9.51 7.66 -17.78
C ARG A 444 8.10 7.33 -17.26
N VAL A 445 7.85 6.05 -17.05
CA VAL A 445 6.59 5.50 -16.56
C VAL A 445 6.72 5.00 -15.13
N ALA A 446 5.62 4.99 -14.36
CA ALA A 446 5.62 4.64 -12.95
C ALA A 446 4.72 3.42 -12.61
N ASN A 447 3.82 3.02 -13.51
CA ASN A 447 2.89 1.91 -13.30
C ASN A 447 2.34 1.37 -14.63
N LEU A 448 1.61 0.26 -14.57
CA LEU A 448 1.02 -0.40 -15.74
C LEU A 448 0.03 0.49 -16.51
N GLY A 449 -0.71 1.35 -15.84
CA GLY A 449 -1.69 2.24 -16.47
C GLY A 449 -1.09 3.31 -17.36
N HIS A 450 0.25 3.50 -17.33
CA HIS A 450 0.96 4.44 -18.21
C HIS A 450 1.28 3.83 -19.58
N ILE A 451 1.44 2.51 -19.70
CA ILE A 451 1.81 1.85 -20.97
C ILE A 451 0.81 2.16 -22.09
N PRO A 452 -0.51 2.09 -21.86
CA PRO A 452 -1.49 2.39 -22.89
C PRO A 452 -1.53 3.85 -23.38
N LEU A 453 -0.86 4.80 -22.69
CA LEU A 453 -0.72 6.18 -23.18
C LEU A 453 -0.01 6.24 -24.54
N PHE A 454 0.85 5.25 -24.82
CA PHE A 454 1.71 5.17 -25.98
C PHE A 454 1.14 4.29 -27.10
N ALA A 455 -0.08 3.77 -26.92
CA ALA A 455 -0.72 2.91 -27.93
C ALA A 455 -0.86 3.64 -29.27
N GLY A 456 -0.34 3.02 -30.33
CA GLY A 456 -0.33 3.57 -31.69
C GLY A 456 0.84 4.52 -32.00
N LEU A 457 1.70 4.84 -31.05
CA LEU A 457 2.92 5.62 -31.26
C LEU A 457 4.09 4.69 -31.60
N LYS A 458 4.93 5.10 -32.56
CA LYS A 458 6.13 4.35 -32.99
C LYS A 458 7.38 4.91 -32.31
N ASP A 459 8.39 4.08 -32.20
CA ASP A 459 9.76 4.43 -31.78
C ASP A 459 9.84 5.05 -30.35
N MET A 460 8.86 4.75 -29.48
CA MET A 460 8.86 5.25 -28.12
C MET A 460 9.82 4.42 -27.23
N LYS A 461 10.67 5.13 -26.48
CA LYS A 461 11.61 4.55 -25.49
C LYS A 461 11.00 4.68 -24.11
N LEU A 462 10.28 3.66 -23.66
CA LEU A 462 9.66 3.66 -22.33
C LEU A 462 10.67 3.23 -21.27
N MET A 463 10.81 4.02 -20.21
CA MET A 463 11.73 3.78 -19.12
C MET A 463 10.95 3.64 -17.81
N GLY A 464 11.10 2.51 -17.10
CA GLY A 464 10.48 2.33 -15.79
C GLY A 464 11.22 3.12 -14.71
N GLY A 465 10.49 3.90 -13.92
CA GLY A 465 11.01 4.53 -12.72
C GLY A 465 11.11 3.56 -11.54
N PHE A 466 11.70 3.98 -10.42
CA PHE A 466 11.82 3.14 -9.20
C PHE A 466 10.47 2.65 -8.66
N ARG A 467 9.37 3.35 -9.00
CA ARG A 467 7.99 2.97 -8.64
C ARG A 467 7.48 1.73 -9.38
N CYS A 468 8.20 1.26 -10.40
CA CYS A 468 7.95 -0.02 -11.05
C CYS A 468 8.36 -1.23 -10.19
N SER A 469 8.91 -0.98 -8.99
CA SER A 469 9.22 -1.99 -7.96
C SER A 469 10.07 -3.17 -8.46
N VAL A 470 11.11 -2.89 -9.27
CA VAL A 470 12.01 -3.92 -9.79
C VAL A 470 12.97 -4.36 -8.71
N LEU A 471 12.78 -5.57 -8.18
CA LEU A 471 13.55 -6.18 -7.10
C LEU A 471 14.19 -7.54 -7.50
N ASN A 472 13.93 -8.01 -8.72
CA ASN A 472 14.44 -9.28 -9.20
C ASN A 472 14.48 -9.31 -10.74
N SER A 473 15.28 -10.24 -11.28
CA SER A 473 15.45 -10.38 -12.72
C SER A 473 14.17 -10.78 -13.47
N GLN A 474 13.26 -11.53 -12.83
CA GLN A 474 12.02 -11.92 -13.46
C GLN A 474 11.06 -10.74 -13.61
N ALA A 475 11.04 -9.81 -12.63
CA ALA A 475 10.30 -8.54 -12.74
C ALA A 475 10.90 -7.65 -13.85
N ALA A 476 12.24 -7.59 -13.96
CA ALA A 476 12.89 -6.85 -15.04
C ALA A 476 12.53 -7.41 -16.42
N LEU A 477 12.54 -8.74 -16.58
CA LEU A 477 12.12 -9.41 -17.81
C LEU A 477 10.64 -9.17 -18.13
N ALA A 478 9.77 -9.21 -17.10
CA ALA A 478 8.35 -8.91 -17.28
C ALA A 478 8.11 -7.48 -17.80
N TRP A 479 8.78 -6.49 -17.23
CA TRP A 479 8.70 -5.12 -17.73
C TRP A 479 9.23 -4.97 -19.15
N HIS A 480 10.30 -5.69 -19.49
CA HIS A 480 10.82 -5.71 -20.86
C HIS A 480 9.81 -6.32 -21.83
N GLU A 481 9.17 -7.43 -21.48
CA GLU A 481 8.09 -8.06 -22.28
C GLU A 481 6.89 -7.12 -22.47
N LEU A 482 6.66 -6.20 -21.52
CA LEU A 482 5.64 -5.14 -21.62
C LEU A 482 6.12 -3.89 -22.40
N GLY A 483 7.32 -3.94 -23.00
CA GLY A 483 7.82 -2.91 -23.90
C GLY A 483 8.72 -1.85 -23.28
N LEU A 484 9.21 -2.03 -22.04
CA LEU A 484 10.14 -1.09 -21.45
C LEU A 484 11.58 -1.33 -21.94
N ALA A 485 12.27 -0.24 -22.27
CA ALA A 485 13.63 -0.24 -22.80
C ALA A 485 14.72 -0.03 -21.73
N GLN A 486 14.38 0.47 -20.56
CA GLN A 486 15.27 0.68 -19.40
C GLN A 486 14.47 0.62 -18.10
N LEU A 487 15.10 0.26 -16.99
CA LEU A 487 14.48 0.24 -15.67
C LEU A 487 15.38 0.91 -14.62
N VAL A 488 14.77 1.67 -13.72
CA VAL A 488 15.39 2.05 -12.45
C VAL A 488 14.99 1.03 -11.41
N VAL A 489 15.97 0.45 -10.73
CA VAL A 489 15.72 -0.53 -9.67
C VAL A 489 15.01 0.12 -8.48
N SER A 490 14.32 -0.69 -7.68
CA SER A 490 13.59 -0.21 -6.51
C SER A 490 14.54 0.44 -5.49
N ILE A 491 14.09 1.54 -4.89
CA ILE A 491 14.78 2.20 -3.76
C ILE A 491 14.68 1.39 -2.45
N GLU A 492 13.87 0.34 -2.40
CA GLU A 492 13.71 -0.56 -1.25
C GLU A 492 14.65 -1.78 -1.34
N ASP A 493 15.60 -1.77 -2.27
CA ASP A 493 16.55 -2.87 -2.47
C ASP A 493 17.78 -2.74 -1.57
N ASP A 494 18.46 -3.84 -1.36
CA ASP A 494 19.70 -3.89 -0.61
C ASP A 494 20.92 -4.17 -1.51
N ARG A 495 22.10 -3.84 -1.01
CA ARG A 495 23.38 -4.00 -1.73
C ARG A 495 23.58 -5.41 -2.28
N ARG A 496 23.25 -6.44 -1.49
CA ARG A 496 23.46 -7.84 -1.88
C ARG A 496 22.56 -8.23 -3.06
N ASN A 497 21.29 -7.86 -2.98
CA ASN A 497 20.33 -8.15 -4.03
C ASN A 497 20.65 -7.36 -5.32
N LEU A 498 21.03 -6.09 -5.19
CA LEU A 498 21.49 -5.27 -6.32
C LEU A 498 22.68 -5.92 -7.03
N ALA A 499 23.72 -6.33 -6.28
CA ALA A 499 24.88 -6.98 -6.86
C ALA A 499 24.51 -8.28 -7.60
N GLU A 500 23.57 -9.07 -7.09
CA GLU A 500 23.09 -10.27 -7.78
C GLU A 500 22.25 -9.93 -9.01
N LEU A 501 21.42 -8.88 -8.95
CA LEU A 501 20.58 -8.45 -10.06
C LEU A 501 21.41 -7.94 -11.25
N PHE A 502 22.43 -7.12 -10.97
CA PHE A 502 23.30 -6.56 -12.01
C PHE A 502 24.21 -7.61 -12.68
N ARG A 503 24.46 -8.73 -12.03
CA ARG A 503 25.20 -9.86 -12.64
C ARG A 503 24.37 -10.70 -13.60
N ARG A 504 23.05 -10.44 -13.73
CA ARG A 504 22.17 -11.21 -14.62
C ARG A 504 22.20 -10.67 -16.04
N PRO A 505 22.22 -11.55 -17.05
CA PRO A 505 22.08 -11.15 -18.44
C PRO A 505 20.64 -10.69 -18.69
N LEU A 506 20.42 -9.39 -18.64
CA LEU A 506 19.12 -8.80 -18.92
C LEU A 506 19.14 -8.12 -20.30
N PRO A 507 18.03 -8.18 -21.06
CA PRO A 507 17.92 -7.59 -22.39
C PRO A 507 17.79 -6.06 -22.38
N LEU A 508 17.77 -5.44 -21.20
CA LEU A 508 17.64 -4.01 -21.01
C LEU A 508 18.56 -3.51 -19.89
N PRO A 509 19.06 -2.28 -20.00
CA PRO A 509 19.90 -1.68 -18.97
C PRO A 509 19.11 -1.37 -17.70
N LEU A 510 19.78 -1.54 -16.56
CA LEU A 510 19.30 -1.13 -15.25
C LEU A 510 20.01 0.16 -14.81
N ALA A 511 19.29 1.01 -14.08
CA ALA A 511 19.81 2.21 -13.45
C ALA A 511 19.53 2.22 -11.96
N VAL A 512 20.39 2.90 -11.18
CA VAL A 512 20.26 3.09 -9.73
C VAL A 512 20.04 4.56 -9.45
N THR A 513 19.10 4.88 -8.56
CA THR A 513 18.98 6.24 -8.01
C THR A 513 20.11 6.46 -7.01
N VAL A 514 21.01 7.40 -7.27
CA VAL A 514 22.18 7.64 -6.41
C VAL A 514 22.05 8.88 -5.53
N TYR A 515 21.21 9.85 -5.91
CA TYR A 515 21.04 11.07 -5.14
C TYR A 515 19.70 11.75 -5.48
N GLY A 516 19.10 12.38 -4.49
CA GLY A 516 17.96 13.29 -4.65
C GLY A 516 16.89 13.17 -3.56
N PRO A 517 15.89 14.06 -3.58
CA PRO A 517 14.76 13.99 -2.69
C PRO A 517 13.86 12.81 -3.10
N LEU A 518 13.87 11.74 -2.30
CA LEU A 518 12.99 10.61 -2.55
C LEU A 518 11.65 10.80 -1.82
N PRO A 519 10.53 10.67 -2.53
CA PRO A 519 9.23 10.70 -1.90
C PRO A 519 9.03 9.45 -1.03
N VAL A 520 8.80 9.68 0.26
CA VAL A 520 8.52 8.60 1.22
C VAL A 520 7.07 8.12 1.14
N LEU A 521 6.14 8.99 0.72
CA LEU A 521 4.76 8.62 0.41
C LEU A 521 4.10 9.60 -0.56
N LEU A 522 3.06 9.11 -1.23
CA LEU A 522 2.17 9.89 -2.08
C LEU A 522 0.73 9.64 -1.64
N SER A 523 -0.11 10.68 -1.53
CA SER A 523 -1.45 10.59 -0.97
C SER A 523 -2.47 11.44 -1.72
N ARG A 524 -3.73 11.00 -1.77
CA ARG A 524 -4.88 11.85 -2.13
C ARG A 524 -5.47 12.58 -0.92
N VAL A 525 -5.03 12.26 0.30
CA VAL A 525 -5.50 12.92 1.51
C VAL A 525 -4.87 14.32 1.61
N PRO A 526 -5.68 15.39 1.63
CA PRO A 526 -5.15 16.74 1.80
C PRO A 526 -4.68 16.96 3.23
N MET A 527 -3.53 17.63 3.38
CA MET A 527 -2.98 18.00 4.69
C MET A 527 -3.59 19.33 5.15
N ARG A 528 -4.70 19.26 5.89
CA ARG A 528 -5.39 20.47 6.38
C ARG A 528 -4.52 21.24 7.38
N GLY A 529 -4.43 22.56 7.20
CA GLY A 529 -3.62 23.44 8.06
C GLY A 529 -2.11 23.38 7.85
N ILE A 530 -1.64 22.49 6.95
CA ILE A 530 -0.21 22.38 6.61
C ILE A 530 0.00 22.90 5.19
N ARG A 531 0.79 23.96 5.06
CA ARG A 531 1.12 24.58 3.76
C ARG A 531 2.14 23.73 3.01
N SER A 532 2.08 23.75 1.68
CA SER A 532 3.11 23.16 0.84
C SER A 532 4.48 23.74 1.17
N GLY A 533 5.49 22.89 1.33
CA GLY A 533 6.84 23.24 1.77
C GLY A 533 7.05 23.17 3.28
N ALA A 534 6.01 23.02 4.10
CA ALA A 534 6.14 22.86 5.55
C ALA A 534 6.86 21.56 5.93
N VAL A 535 7.64 21.62 7.01
CA VAL A 535 8.34 20.47 7.58
C VAL A 535 7.62 20.00 8.83
N LEU A 536 7.37 18.70 8.91
CA LEU A 536 6.88 17.98 10.08
C LEU A 536 8.07 17.23 10.70
N ARG A 537 8.22 17.30 12.03
CA ARG A 537 9.29 16.60 12.75
C ARG A 537 8.74 15.46 13.57
N SER A 538 9.36 14.28 13.47
CA SER A 538 9.05 13.16 14.36
C SER A 538 9.57 13.41 15.77
N ASP A 539 9.12 12.60 16.75
CA ASP A 539 9.68 12.62 18.12
C ASP A 539 11.19 12.25 18.16
N LYS A 540 11.77 11.82 17.04
CA LYS A 540 13.20 11.54 16.86
C LYS A 540 13.92 12.63 16.08
N GLU A 541 13.32 13.80 15.94
CA GLU A 541 13.84 14.95 15.18
C GLU A 541 14.03 14.71 13.66
N GLU A 542 13.51 13.61 13.13
CA GLU A 542 13.49 13.36 11.69
C GLU A 542 12.52 14.34 11.00
N GLY A 543 12.99 15.08 10.01
CA GLY A 543 12.18 16.06 9.27
C GLY A 543 11.57 15.48 8.00
N TYR A 544 10.30 15.83 7.74
CA TYR A 544 9.56 15.42 6.56
C TYR A 544 8.87 16.63 5.94
N ARG A 545 9.23 16.98 4.72
CA ARG A 545 8.64 18.10 3.99
C ARG A 545 7.39 17.65 3.25
N VAL A 546 6.30 18.37 3.46
CA VAL A 546 5.02 18.14 2.79
C VAL A 546 4.93 19.01 1.55
N LEU A 547 4.69 18.43 0.39
CA LEU A 547 4.45 19.12 -0.87
C LEU A 547 3.02 18.83 -1.33
N THR A 548 2.38 19.84 -1.92
CA THR A 548 1.05 19.67 -2.52
C THR A 548 1.10 20.16 -3.96
N HIS A 549 0.78 19.25 -4.89
CA HIS A 549 0.72 19.55 -6.31
C HIS A 549 -0.31 18.64 -7.00
N ALA A 550 -1.00 19.17 -8.00
CA ALA A 550 -2.00 18.46 -8.80
C ALA A 550 -3.04 17.68 -7.97
N GLY A 551 -3.44 18.21 -6.81
CA GLY A 551 -4.42 17.56 -5.92
C GLY A 551 -3.86 16.39 -5.09
N LEU A 552 -2.55 16.15 -5.13
CA LEU A 552 -1.85 15.14 -4.35
C LEU A 552 -0.97 15.77 -3.28
N THR A 553 -0.86 15.06 -2.16
CA THR A 553 0.12 15.32 -1.10
C THR A 553 1.31 14.37 -1.29
N GLU A 554 2.48 14.92 -1.46
CA GLU A 554 3.74 14.18 -1.49
C GLU A 554 4.54 14.52 -0.24
N VAL A 555 5.11 13.52 0.41
CA VAL A 555 5.99 13.72 1.56
C VAL A 555 7.37 13.23 1.19
N ILE A 556 8.37 14.09 1.38
CA ILE A 556 9.78 13.79 1.13
C ILE A 556 10.58 13.94 2.43
N GLY A 557 11.69 13.24 2.56
CA GLY A 557 12.64 13.49 3.66
C GLY A 557 13.18 14.91 3.59
N GLU A 558 13.46 15.53 4.73
CA GLU A 558 14.13 16.84 4.78
C GLU A 558 15.58 16.73 4.28
N GLN A 559 16.20 15.57 4.51
CA GLN A 559 17.50 15.22 3.96
C GLN A 559 17.33 14.42 2.67
N ASP A 560 18.14 14.75 1.68
CA ASP A 560 18.18 14.02 0.43
C ASP A 560 18.74 12.60 0.64
N PHE A 561 18.19 11.65 -0.07
CA PHE A 561 18.78 10.33 -0.22
C PHE A 561 20.12 10.44 -0.94
N SER A 562 21.15 9.72 -0.47
CA SER A 562 22.46 9.76 -1.06
C SER A 562 23.19 8.43 -0.99
N LEU A 563 23.61 7.94 -2.14
CA LEU A 563 24.57 6.84 -2.31
C LEU A 563 25.89 7.35 -2.90
N LEU A 564 26.17 8.65 -2.86
CA LEU A 564 27.37 9.24 -3.46
C LEU A 564 28.65 8.65 -2.89
N GLY A 565 28.68 8.33 -1.58
CA GLY A 565 29.81 7.65 -0.93
C GLY A 565 30.04 6.20 -1.41
N HIS A 566 29.05 5.59 -2.07
CA HIS A 566 29.07 4.20 -2.52
C HIS A 566 29.14 4.04 -4.05
N VAL A 567 29.31 5.13 -4.81
CA VAL A 567 29.32 5.08 -6.29
C VAL A 567 30.38 4.13 -6.82
N ARG A 568 31.56 4.06 -6.19
CA ARG A 568 32.63 3.12 -6.59
C ARG A 568 32.25 1.65 -6.40
N GLU A 569 31.38 1.35 -5.46
CA GLU A 569 30.90 -0.01 -5.18
C GLU A 569 29.73 -0.41 -6.11
N LEU A 570 29.05 0.57 -6.68
CA LEU A 570 27.98 0.39 -7.64
C LEU A 570 28.51 0.16 -9.08
N ARG A 571 29.76 0.55 -9.34
CA ARG A 571 30.51 0.26 -10.57
C ARG A 571 31.09 -1.15 -10.55
#